data_f802743c90f16cea5079855728c7f177
#
_entry.id   f802743c90f16cea5079855728c7f177
#
_cell.length_a   1.000
_cell.length_b   1.000
_cell.length_c   1.000
_cell.angle_alpha   90.00
_cell.angle_beta   90.00
_cell.angle_gamma   90.00
#
_symmetry.space_group_name_H-M   'P 1'
#
loop_
_entity.id
_entity.type
_entity.pdbx_description
1 polymer ?
#
loop_
_entity_poly.entity_id
_entity_poly.type
_entity_poly.pdbx_seq_one_letter_code
_entity_poly.pdbx_strand_id
1 'polypeptide(L)'
;KPRFAEIDEIAELNQTKVIAAMQKNRVNATHFAASTGYGYDDEGRDNLERVYASAFHTEAALVRPQITCGTHALAIALSANLLPGDEMLAISGKPYDTLEEVIGLRESPCSLKEYGVSYAQVDLREDGSFDFPAIERALNDKTKLIHIQRSKGYCPRPTISVDAIGEA
;
A
#
# COMPACT_ATOMS: atom_id res chain seq x y z
N LYS A 1 27.28 17.87 -4.70
CA LYS A 1 27.81 16.52 -4.94
C LYS A 1 26.87 15.84 -5.93
N PRO A 2 27.35 15.09 -6.95
CA PRO A 2 26.54 14.65 -8.08
C PRO A 2 25.24 13.96 -7.65
N ARG A 3 25.32 13.06 -6.69
CA ARG A 3 24.17 12.28 -6.21
C ARG A 3 23.07 13.12 -5.52
N PHE A 4 23.40 14.28 -4.98
CA PHE A 4 22.38 15.17 -4.44
C PHE A 4 21.64 15.91 -5.56
N ALA A 5 22.32 16.28 -6.64
CA ALA A 5 21.67 16.88 -7.80
C ALA A 5 20.63 15.96 -8.44
N GLU A 6 20.95 14.66 -8.59
CA GLU A 6 19.98 13.66 -9.06
C GLU A 6 18.75 13.54 -8.14
N ILE A 7 18.96 13.59 -6.83
CA ILE A 7 17.87 13.56 -5.84
C ILE A 7 17.03 14.84 -5.93
N ASP A 8 17.67 16.01 -6.10
CA ASP A 8 17.00 17.30 -6.21
C ASP A 8 16.12 17.35 -7.47
N GLU A 9 16.57 16.82 -8.60
CA GLU A 9 15.77 16.72 -9.83
C GLU A 9 14.52 15.84 -9.64
N ILE A 10 14.67 14.69 -8.98
CA ILE A 10 13.54 13.81 -8.66
C ILE A 10 12.57 14.49 -7.69
N ALA A 11 13.08 15.19 -6.68
CA ALA A 11 12.29 15.93 -5.71
C ALA A 11 11.48 17.05 -6.39
N GLU A 12 12.11 17.83 -7.27
CA GLU A 12 11.46 18.89 -8.04
C GLU A 12 10.33 18.34 -8.92
N LEU A 13 10.58 17.24 -9.64
CA LEU A 13 9.56 16.58 -10.46
C LEU A 13 8.35 16.15 -9.63
N ASN A 14 8.58 15.50 -8.50
CA ASN A 14 7.51 15.04 -7.63
C ASN A 14 6.77 16.22 -6.96
N GLN A 15 7.48 17.25 -6.54
CA GLN A 15 6.86 18.44 -5.98
C GLN A 15 5.96 19.15 -7.01
N THR A 16 6.45 19.29 -8.23
CA THR A 16 5.66 19.86 -9.36
C THR A 16 4.41 19.06 -9.62
N LYS A 17 4.49 17.72 -9.61
CA LYS A 17 3.33 16.83 -9.76
C LYS A 17 2.28 17.05 -8.67
N VAL A 18 2.70 17.19 -7.42
CA VAL A 18 1.78 17.45 -6.29
C VAL A 18 1.13 18.83 -6.42
N ILE A 19 1.90 19.86 -6.75
CA ILE A 19 1.37 21.23 -6.95
C ILE A 19 0.37 21.23 -8.12
N ALA A 20 0.67 20.56 -9.22
CA ALA A 20 -0.26 20.44 -10.36
C ALA A 20 -1.57 19.73 -9.96
N ALA A 21 -1.48 18.69 -9.13
CA ALA A 21 -2.67 18.03 -8.60
C ALA A 21 -3.51 18.97 -7.72
N MET A 22 -2.87 19.76 -6.85
CA MET A 22 -3.55 20.78 -6.05
C MET A 22 -4.23 21.85 -6.92
N GLN A 23 -3.55 22.36 -7.94
CA GLN A 23 -4.08 23.33 -8.89
C GLN A 23 -5.28 22.76 -9.68
N LYS A 24 -5.15 21.52 -10.20
CA LYS A 24 -6.21 20.82 -10.91
C LYS A 24 -7.49 20.72 -10.07
N ASN A 25 -7.32 20.43 -8.79
CA ASN A 25 -8.42 20.29 -7.84
C ASN A 25 -8.77 21.61 -7.12
N ARG A 26 -8.25 22.74 -7.59
CA ARG A 26 -8.58 24.10 -7.11
C ARG A 26 -8.47 24.27 -5.60
N VAL A 27 -7.42 23.70 -5.01
CA VAL A 27 -7.17 23.85 -3.57
C VAL A 27 -7.07 25.31 -3.19
N ASN A 28 -7.81 25.70 -2.17
CA ASN A 28 -7.87 27.09 -1.69
C ASN A 28 -8.11 27.12 -0.17
N ALA A 29 -8.15 28.31 0.41
CA ALA A 29 -8.23 28.51 1.85
C ALA A 29 -9.47 27.86 2.52
N THR A 30 -10.59 27.72 1.81
CA THR A 30 -11.81 27.12 2.40
C THR A 30 -11.64 25.64 2.73
N HIS A 31 -10.76 24.93 1.99
CA HIS A 31 -10.48 23.52 2.24
C HIS A 31 -9.69 23.27 3.54
N PHE A 32 -9.14 24.31 4.15
CA PHE A 32 -8.44 24.25 5.44
C PHE A 32 -9.31 24.72 6.61
N ALA A 33 -10.58 25.07 6.35
CA ALA A 33 -11.51 25.43 7.41
C ALA A 33 -11.84 24.20 8.28
N ALA A 34 -12.08 24.45 9.55
CA ALA A 34 -12.51 23.41 10.46
C ALA A 34 -13.89 22.86 10.04
N SER A 35 -14.07 21.55 10.18
CA SER A 35 -15.32 20.85 9.94
C SER A 35 -15.84 20.17 11.20
N THR A 36 -17.08 19.68 11.18
CA THR A 36 -17.68 18.95 12.31
C THR A 36 -17.03 17.58 12.58
N GLY A 37 -16.30 17.04 11.61
CA GLY A 37 -15.71 15.71 11.67
C GLY A 37 -16.65 14.55 11.32
N TYR A 38 -17.94 14.83 11.11
CA TYR A 38 -18.92 13.78 10.75
C TYR A 38 -18.90 13.39 9.28
N GLY A 39 -18.14 14.09 8.44
CA GLY A 39 -18.02 13.78 7.00
C GLY A 39 -19.17 14.30 6.14
N TYR A 40 -20.09 15.08 6.69
CA TYR A 40 -21.14 15.78 5.95
C TYR A 40 -20.59 17.12 5.46
N ASP A 41 -20.67 17.37 4.15
CA ASP A 41 -20.22 18.60 3.51
C ASP A 41 -18.78 19.01 3.88
N ASP A 42 -17.88 18.01 3.98
CA ASP A 42 -16.48 18.22 4.32
C ASP A 42 -15.65 18.39 3.04
N GLU A 43 -15.80 19.55 2.42
CA GLU A 43 -15.13 19.88 1.16
C GLU A 43 -13.59 19.70 1.23
N GLY A 44 -12.98 20.02 2.37
CA GLY A 44 -11.54 19.89 2.56
C GLY A 44 -11.06 18.46 2.47
N ARG A 45 -11.75 17.53 3.14
CA ARG A 45 -11.41 16.09 3.10
C ARG A 45 -11.68 15.48 1.74
N ASP A 46 -12.82 15.78 1.15
CA ASP A 46 -13.18 15.27 -0.16
C ASP A 46 -12.23 15.78 -1.24
N ASN A 47 -11.80 17.03 -1.12
CA ASN A 47 -10.83 17.59 -2.06
C ASN A 47 -9.42 17.00 -1.86
N LEU A 48 -9.02 16.70 -0.62
CA LEU A 48 -7.77 16.01 -0.32
C LEU A 48 -7.70 14.65 -1.03
N GLU A 49 -8.77 13.86 -0.99
CA GLU A 49 -8.85 12.58 -1.71
C GLU A 49 -8.71 12.75 -3.22
N ARG A 50 -9.34 13.79 -3.80
CA ARG A 50 -9.17 14.12 -5.24
C ARG A 50 -7.73 14.51 -5.57
N VAL A 51 -7.05 15.26 -4.70
CA VAL A 51 -5.64 15.62 -4.87
C VAL A 51 -4.77 14.38 -4.85
N TYR A 52 -4.97 13.46 -3.89
CA TYR A 52 -4.26 12.19 -3.85
C TYR A 52 -4.50 11.35 -5.10
N ALA A 53 -5.77 11.17 -5.50
CA ALA A 53 -6.10 10.44 -6.71
C ALA A 53 -5.42 11.04 -7.96
N SER A 54 -5.40 12.38 -8.07
CA SER A 54 -4.73 13.08 -9.17
C SER A 54 -3.21 12.92 -9.14
N ALA A 55 -2.59 12.99 -7.94
CA ALA A 55 -1.14 12.88 -7.79
C ALA A 55 -0.62 11.46 -8.05
N PHE A 56 -1.40 10.45 -7.68
CA PHE A 56 -1.04 9.04 -7.87
C PHE A 56 -1.63 8.41 -9.13
N HIS A 57 -2.40 9.16 -9.92
CA HIS A 57 -3.06 8.69 -11.15
C HIS A 57 -3.98 7.49 -10.90
N THR A 58 -4.75 7.53 -9.81
CA THR A 58 -5.74 6.51 -9.44
C THR A 58 -7.16 7.02 -9.66
N GLU A 59 -8.14 6.13 -9.77
CA GLU A 59 -9.56 6.51 -9.88
C GLU A 59 -10.06 7.22 -8.63
N ALA A 60 -9.63 6.74 -7.46
CA ALA A 60 -10.03 7.28 -6.17
C ALA A 60 -8.89 7.12 -5.14
N ALA A 61 -9.01 7.85 -4.05
CA ALA A 61 -8.17 7.69 -2.87
C ALA A 61 -9.04 7.78 -1.62
N LEU A 62 -8.64 7.07 -0.58
CA LEU A 62 -9.25 7.16 0.73
C LEU A 62 -8.22 7.76 1.71
N VAL A 63 -8.42 9.03 2.07
CA VAL A 63 -7.50 9.77 2.95
C VAL A 63 -8.29 10.37 4.09
N ARG A 64 -8.36 9.65 5.20
CA ARG A 64 -9.19 10.03 6.36
C ARG A 64 -8.40 9.96 7.66
N PRO A 65 -8.62 10.86 8.61
CA PRO A 65 -7.95 10.85 9.91
C PRO A 65 -8.30 9.61 10.75
N GLN A 66 -9.40 8.93 10.44
CA GLN A 66 -9.79 7.66 11.05
C GLN A 66 -8.85 6.52 10.69
N ILE A 67 -8.11 6.63 9.59
CA ILE A 67 -7.00 5.72 9.24
C ILE A 67 -5.77 6.20 10.00
N THR A 68 -5.55 5.65 11.19
CA THR A 68 -4.65 6.19 12.20
C THR A 68 -3.17 5.93 11.95
N CYS A 69 -2.83 4.93 11.13
CA CYS A 69 -1.44 4.57 10.82
C CYS A 69 -1.35 3.70 9.56
N GLY A 70 -0.12 3.44 9.09
CA GLY A 70 0.13 2.60 7.92
C GLY A 70 -0.38 1.17 8.07
N THR A 71 -0.21 0.55 9.25
CA THR A 71 -0.74 -0.79 9.53
C THR A 71 -2.26 -0.83 9.42
N HIS A 72 -2.96 0.20 9.92
CA HIS A 72 -4.42 0.30 9.80
C HIS A 72 -4.85 0.44 8.32
N ALA A 73 -4.14 1.25 7.54
CA ALA A 73 -4.42 1.37 6.11
C ALA A 73 -4.25 0.03 5.38
N LEU A 74 -3.19 -0.72 5.69
CA LEU A 74 -2.96 -2.04 5.13
C LEU A 74 -4.01 -3.06 5.58
N ALA A 75 -4.40 -3.05 6.86
CA ALA A 75 -5.45 -3.92 7.40
C ALA A 75 -6.79 -3.66 6.68
N ILE A 76 -7.17 -2.39 6.46
CA ILE A 76 -8.36 -2.02 5.70
C ILE A 76 -8.28 -2.55 4.27
N ALA A 77 -7.13 -2.34 3.59
CA ALA A 77 -6.94 -2.80 2.22
C ALA A 77 -7.03 -4.32 2.09
N LEU A 78 -6.44 -5.07 3.01
CA LEU A 78 -6.51 -6.53 3.04
C LEU A 78 -7.94 -7.00 3.30
N SER A 79 -8.61 -6.47 4.32
CA SER A 79 -9.97 -6.87 4.69
C SER A 79 -11.02 -6.50 3.63
N ALA A 80 -10.77 -5.44 2.85
CA ALA A 80 -11.66 -5.04 1.77
C ALA A 80 -11.59 -5.97 0.54
N ASN A 81 -10.49 -6.71 0.39
CA ASN A 81 -10.23 -7.55 -0.78
C ASN A 81 -10.24 -9.05 -0.50
N LEU A 82 -10.40 -9.47 0.75
CA LEU A 82 -10.34 -10.87 1.17
C LEU A 82 -11.59 -11.25 1.95
N LEU A 83 -12.22 -12.35 1.52
CA LEU A 83 -13.38 -12.94 2.18
C LEU A 83 -13.00 -14.28 2.85
N PRO A 84 -13.82 -14.80 3.79
CA PRO A 84 -13.62 -16.13 4.34
C PRO A 84 -13.51 -17.20 3.25
N GLY A 85 -12.44 -17.97 3.27
CA GLY A 85 -12.12 -18.98 2.27
C GLY A 85 -11.11 -18.54 1.22
N ASP A 86 -10.84 -17.23 1.10
CA ASP A 86 -9.82 -16.70 0.20
C ASP A 86 -8.41 -16.91 0.75
N GLU A 87 -7.43 -16.74 -0.14
CA GLU A 87 -6.01 -16.82 0.17
C GLU A 87 -5.29 -15.53 -0.22
N MET A 88 -4.43 -15.05 0.69
CA MET A 88 -3.42 -14.04 0.43
C MET A 88 -2.08 -14.74 0.14
N LEU A 89 -1.50 -14.50 -1.04
CA LEU A 89 -0.17 -14.99 -1.42
C LEU A 89 0.85 -13.86 -1.36
N ALA A 90 1.81 -13.94 -0.42
CA ALA A 90 2.94 -13.03 -0.35
C ALA A 90 4.09 -13.55 -1.22
N ILE A 91 4.47 -12.82 -2.27
CA ILE A 91 5.49 -13.24 -3.25
C ILE A 91 6.85 -12.55 -3.09
N SER A 92 6.98 -11.72 -2.08
CA SER A 92 8.23 -11.05 -1.72
C SER A 92 8.80 -11.49 -0.37
N GLY A 93 8.40 -12.68 0.07
CA GLY A 93 8.71 -13.21 1.37
C GLY A 93 7.78 -12.72 2.47
N LYS A 94 8.20 -12.92 3.72
CA LYS A 94 7.42 -12.58 4.90
C LYS A 94 7.09 -11.09 4.95
N PRO A 95 5.83 -10.71 5.19
CA PRO A 95 5.42 -9.34 5.39
C PRO A 95 6.10 -8.70 6.61
N TYR A 96 6.03 -7.37 6.68
CA TYR A 96 6.53 -6.60 7.81
C TYR A 96 5.87 -7.05 9.13
N ASP A 97 6.62 -7.00 10.22
CA ASP A 97 6.24 -7.57 11.53
C ASP A 97 4.89 -7.06 12.06
N THR A 98 4.54 -5.79 11.81
CA THR A 98 3.23 -5.24 12.21
C THR A 98 2.05 -5.87 11.47
N LEU A 99 2.27 -6.51 10.31
CA LEU A 99 1.23 -7.24 9.58
C LEU A 99 1.08 -8.68 10.05
N GLU A 100 2.04 -9.23 10.79
CA GLU A 100 1.96 -10.60 11.27
C GLU A 100 0.73 -10.86 12.13
N GLU A 101 0.37 -9.90 12.98
CA GLU A 101 -0.83 -9.96 13.83
C GLU A 101 -2.12 -9.76 13.01
N VAL A 102 -2.10 -8.82 12.05
CA VAL A 102 -3.24 -8.58 11.17
C VAL A 102 -3.58 -9.81 10.33
N ILE A 103 -2.56 -10.48 9.79
CA ILE A 103 -2.73 -11.69 8.97
C ILE A 103 -3.04 -12.92 9.85
N GLY A 104 -2.47 -12.97 11.06
CA GLY A 104 -2.56 -14.11 11.97
C GLY A 104 -1.39 -15.09 11.85
N LEU A 105 -0.23 -14.62 11.37
CA LEU A 105 1.05 -15.35 11.42
C LEU A 105 1.59 -15.41 12.85
N ARG A 106 1.30 -14.39 13.63
CA ARG A 106 1.39 -14.36 15.08
C ARG A 106 -0.03 -14.42 15.62
N GLU A 107 -0.27 -15.25 16.61
CA GLU A 107 -1.60 -15.41 17.23
C GLU A 107 -2.11 -14.05 17.72
N SER A 108 -3.24 -13.63 17.18
CA SER A 108 -3.86 -12.36 17.48
C SER A 108 -5.37 -12.45 17.26
N PRO A 109 -6.18 -11.97 18.23
CA PRO A 109 -7.62 -11.88 18.05
C PRO A 109 -7.98 -10.98 16.85
N CYS A 110 -9.06 -11.35 16.16
CA CYS A 110 -9.57 -10.61 15.02
C CYS A 110 -8.61 -10.55 13.81
N SER A 111 -7.68 -11.49 13.70
CA SER A 111 -6.81 -11.62 12.54
C SER A 111 -7.57 -12.15 11.32
N LEU A 112 -7.03 -11.92 10.12
CA LEU A 112 -7.59 -12.46 8.87
C LEU A 112 -7.74 -13.99 8.94
N LYS A 113 -6.78 -14.68 9.58
CA LYS A 113 -6.84 -16.12 9.81
C LYS A 113 -8.06 -16.56 10.61
N GLU A 114 -8.42 -15.81 11.67
CA GLU A 114 -9.63 -16.09 12.46
C GLU A 114 -10.91 -15.87 11.65
N TYR A 115 -10.89 -14.97 10.69
CA TYR A 115 -11.98 -14.75 9.74
C TYR A 115 -11.99 -15.76 8.58
N GLY A 116 -11.10 -16.76 8.61
CA GLY A 116 -11.09 -17.84 7.61
C GLY A 116 -10.32 -17.52 6.34
N VAL A 117 -9.48 -16.49 6.33
CA VAL A 117 -8.55 -16.19 5.23
C VAL A 117 -7.26 -17.00 5.42
N SER A 118 -6.80 -17.67 4.38
CA SER A 118 -5.53 -18.39 4.38
C SER A 118 -4.38 -17.51 3.90
N TYR A 119 -3.17 -17.88 4.28
CA TYR A 119 -1.94 -17.20 3.90
C TYR A 119 -0.94 -18.20 3.32
N ALA A 120 -0.35 -17.84 2.19
CA ALA A 120 0.77 -18.55 1.59
C ALA A 120 1.92 -17.56 1.31
N GLN A 121 3.13 -18.08 1.19
CA GLN A 121 4.33 -17.27 1.00
C GLN A 121 5.29 -17.94 0.01
N VAL A 122 5.86 -17.12 -0.86
CA VAL A 122 7.01 -17.46 -1.68
C VAL A 122 8.12 -16.45 -1.36
N ASP A 123 9.26 -16.95 -0.96
CA ASP A 123 10.43 -16.11 -0.67
C ASP A 123 11.10 -15.67 -1.98
N LEU A 124 11.78 -14.53 -1.91
CA LEU A 124 12.67 -14.10 -3.00
C LEU A 124 13.86 -15.07 -3.09
N ARG A 125 14.42 -15.18 -4.28
CA ARG A 125 15.68 -15.90 -4.50
C ARG A 125 16.84 -15.21 -3.75
N GLU A 126 17.97 -15.88 -3.65
CA GLU A 126 19.18 -15.36 -2.98
C GLU A 126 19.67 -14.04 -3.58
N ASP A 127 19.46 -13.83 -4.88
CA ASP A 127 19.82 -12.60 -5.60
C ASP A 127 18.79 -11.47 -5.41
N GLY A 128 17.69 -11.73 -4.69
CA GLY A 128 16.60 -10.80 -4.44
C GLY A 128 15.55 -10.71 -5.55
N SER A 129 15.63 -11.55 -6.58
CA SER A 129 14.62 -11.65 -7.64
C SER A 129 13.41 -12.49 -7.22
N PHE A 130 12.27 -12.32 -7.91
CA PHE A 130 11.10 -13.17 -7.72
C PHE A 130 11.33 -14.60 -8.23
N ASP A 131 10.86 -15.60 -7.50
CA ASP A 131 10.85 -16.98 -7.93
C ASP A 131 9.55 -17.30 -8.68
N PHE A 132 9.45 -16.87 -9.95
CA PHE A 132 8.27 -17.08 -10.78
C PHE A 132 7.80 -18.54 -10.83
N PRO A 133 8.67 -19.55 -11.01
CA PRO A 133 8.24 -20.94 -10.97
C PRO A 133 7.62 -21.37 -9.63
N ALA A 134 8.12 -20.83 -8.51
CA ALA A 134 7.54 -21.11 -7.20
C ALA A 134 6.21 -20.36 -7.00
N ILE A 135 6.11 -19.14 -7.49
CA ILE A 135 4.87 -18.33 -7.47
C ILE A 135 3.78 -19.05 -8.27
N GLU A 136 4.07 -19.49 -9.50
CA GLU A 136 3.12 -20.23 -10.34
C GLU A 136 2.60 -21.51 -9.65
N ARG A 137 3.47 -22.24 -8.96
CA ARG A 137 3.07 -23.44 -8.19
C ARG A 137 2.24 -23.11 -6.95
N ALA A 138 2.41 -21.97 -6.37
CA ALA A 138 1.68 -21.53 -5.18
C ALA A 138 0.28 -20.99 -5.51
N LEU A 139 0.07 -20.48 -6.71
CA LEU A 139 -1.22 -19.97 -7.16
C LEU A 139 -2.28 -21.10 -7.21
N ASN A 140 -3.46 -20.80 -6.71
CA ASN A 140 -4.59 -21.72 -6.71
C ASN A 140 -5.93 -20.96 -6.78
N ASP A 141 -7.04 -21.68 -6.86
CA ASP A 141 -8.39 -21.08 -7.03
C ASP A 141 -8.80 -20.16 -5.86
N LYS A 142 -8.19 -20.31 -4.70
CA LYS A 142 -8.46 -19.48 -3.51
C LYS A 142 -7.60 -18.23 -3.48
N THR A 143 -6.52 -18.16 -4.25
CA THR A 143 -5.64 -17.00 -4.28
C THR A 143 -6.37 -15.81 -4.88
N LYS A 144 -6.73 -14.84 -4.05
CA LYS A 144 -7.45 -13.61 -4.43
C LYS A 144 -6.61 -12.35 -4.36
N LEU A 145 -5.54 -12.39 -3.57
CA LEU A 145 -4.67 -11.24 -3.37
C LEU A 145 -3.21 -11.68 -3.42
N ILE A 146 -2.44 -11.02 -4.29
CA ILE A 146 -0.99 -11.12 -4.32
C ILE A 146 -0.41 -9.92 -3.58
N HIS A 147 0.43 -10.20 -2.59
CA HIS A 147 1.06 -9.18 -1.79
C HIS A 147 2.55 -9.06 -2.11
N ILE A 148 2.97 -7.85 -2.46
CA ILE A 148 4.37 -7.50 -2.67
C ILE A 148 4.75 -6.41 -1.69
N GLN A 149 5.69 -6.69 -0.78
CA GLN A 149 6.23 -5.68 0.10
C GLN A 149 7.55 -5.14 -0.45
N ARG A 150 7.52 -3.93 -1.01
CA ARG A 150 8.70 -3.26 -1.53
C ARG A 150 9.67 -2.85 -0.42
N SER A 151 9.13 -2.32 0.69
CA SER A 151 9.91 -1.95 1.87
C SER A 151 10.57 -3.18 2.48
N LYS A 152 11.86 -3.09 2.74
CA LYS A 152 12.60 -4.19 3.35
C LYS A 152 12.56 -4.21 4.88
N GLY A 153 12.07 -3.14 5.52
CA GLY A 153 12.13 -3.00 6.97
C GLY A 153 13.55 -3.18 7.48
N TYR A 154 13.75 -4.09 8.42
CA TYR A 154 15.05 -4.46 8.98
C TYR A 154 15.75 -5.62 8.24
N CYS A 155 15.12 -6.18 7.19
CA CYS A 155 15.74 -7.26 6.41
C CYS A 155 16.95 -6.77 5.63
N PRO A 156 18.04 -7.58 5.53
CA PRO A 156 19.26 -7.20 4.80
C PRO A 156 19.11 -7.27 3.27
N ARG A 157 17.97 -7.75 2.74
CA ARG A 157 17.73 -7.87 1.31
C ARG A 157 17.75 -6.54 0.57
N PRO A 158 18.02 -6.49 -0.74
CA PRO A 158 17.84 -5.31 -1.58
C PRO A 158 16.38 -4.84 -1.59
N THR A 159 16.17 -3.56 -1.88
CA THR A 159 14.82 -3.02 -2.16
C THR A 159 14.38 -3.49 -3.54
N ILE A 160 13.14 -3.98 -3.66
CA ILE A 160 12.56 -4.39 -4.94
C ILE A 160 12.32 -3.14 -5.80
N SER A 161 12.78 -3.15 -7.03
CA SER A 161 12.56 -2.07 -7.98
C SER A 161 11.10 -2.04 -8.47
N VAL A 162 10.66 -0.90 -9.02
CA VAL A 162 9.34 -0.78 -9.62
C VAL A 162 9.23 -1.65 -10.88
N ASP A 163 10.33 -1.72 -11.65
CA ASP A 163 10.39 -2.55 -12.86
C ASP A 163 10.19 -4.03 -12.53
N ALA A 164 10.90 -4.54 -11.50
CA ALA A 164 10.71 -5.92 -11.04
C ALA A 164 9.28 -6.20 -10.54
N ILE A 165 8.61 -5.22 -9.92
CA ILE A 165 7.20 -5.36 -9.54
C ILE A 165 6.29 -5.40 -10.78
N GLY A 166 6.64 -4.63 -11.82
CA GLY A 166 5.90 -4.62 -13.07
C GLY A 166 6.03 -5.91 -13.89
N GLU A 167 7.08 -6.70 -13.65
CA GLU A 167 7.28 -8.02 -14.26
C GLU A 167 6.52 -9.13 -13.52
N ALA A 168 6.25 -8.92 -12.25
CA ALA A 168 5.54 -9.88 -11.38
C ALA A 168 4.02 -9.74 -11.44
#